data_b0fe03233b5faee375e795ad7f107cbe
#
_entry.id   b0fe03233b5faee375e795ad7f107cbe
#
_cell.length_a   1.000
_cell.length_b   1.000
_cell.length_c   1.000
_cell.angle_alpha   90.00
_cell.angle_beta   90.00
_cell.angle_gamma   90.00
#
_symmetry.space_group_name_H-M   'P 1'
#
loop_
_entity.id
_entity.type
_entity.pdbx_description
1 polymer ?
#
loop_
_entity_poly.entity_id
_entity_poly.type
_entity_poly.pdbx_seq_one_letter_code
_entity_poly.pdbx_strand_id
1 'polypeptide(L)'
;VVPDLTIFGKIVAGGYPAAGGVGGKKEYAQLMAAGLATGKHRAYVGGTLSANPLSCIAGYTAIKEIERTNACEVAGRMGDRLCDGLKALIDKYGLPFVAYNQGSIVHLECTGAMSFDFSSMSFIKSAMGLLKHKDMMYVRKDSMERMGAAYMANGIVTLAGSRLYTSLADTPEIIDEALERFEEVFKHVKKTDKGLLA
;
A
#
# COMPACT_ATOMS: atom_id res chain seq x y z
N VAL A 1 -6.48 17.37 7.40
CA VAL A 1 -7.00 18.05 6.19
C VAL A 1 -8.36 17.44 5.85
N VAL A 2 -9.38 18.27 5.63
CA VAL A 2 -10.69 17.82 5.14
C VAL A 2 -10.75 18.17 3.66
N PRO A 3 -10.77 17.18 2.75
CA PRO A 3 -10.82 17.43 1.31
C PRO A 3 -12.19 17.98 0.88
N ASP A 4 -12.21 18.72 -0.21
CA ASP A 4 -13.45 19.18 -0.83
C ASP A 4 -14.11 18.07 -1.66
N LEU A 5 -13.28 17.26 -2.32
CA LEU A 5 -13.68 16.08 -3.10
C LEU A 5 -12.77 14.90 -2.75
N THR A 6 -13.35 13.70 -2.73
CA THR A 6 -12.65 12.44 -2.54
C THR A 6 -12.98 11.51 -3.70
N ILE A 7 -11.96 10.99 -4.37
CA ILE A 7 -12.11 10.00 -5.44
C ILE A 7 -11.77 8.62 -4.87
N PHE A 8 -12.61 7.64 -5.13
CA PHE A 8 -12.41 6.26 -4.71
C PHE A 8 -12.74 5.28 -5.83
N GLY A 9 -12.05 4.14 -5.80
CA GLY A 9 -12.18 3.11 -6.84
C GLY A 9 -11.70 1.75 -6.35
N LYS A 10 -11.36 0.88 -7.25
CA LYS A 10 -10.83 -0.47 -7.00
C LYS A 10 -11.79 -1.33 -6.19
N ILE A 11 -11.45 -1.67 -4.94
CA ILE A 11 -12.23 -2.59 -4.10
C ILE A 11 -13.68 -2.17 -3.88
N VAL A 12 -13.99 -0.89 -3.96
CA VAL A 12 -15.38 -0.39 -3.86
C VAL A 12 -16.29 -0.92 -4.96
N ALA A 13 -15.70 -1.50 -6.00
CA ALA A 13 -16.42 -2.18 -7.08
C ALA A 13 -16.69 -3.66 -6.81
N GLY A 14 -16.26 -4.21 -5.67
CA GLY A 14 -16.36 -5.64 -5.40
C GLY A 14 -15.62 -6.52 -6.41
N GLY A 15 -14.54 -6.02 -7.01
CA GLY A 15 -13.81 -6.69 -8.08
C GLY A 15 -14.46 -6.57 -9.48
N TYR A 16 -15.62 -5.95 -9.60
CA TYR A 16 -16.29 -5.73 -10.89
C TYR A 16 -15.61 -4.58 -11.66
N PRO A 17 -15.44 -4.69 -12.99
CA PRO A 17 -14.78 -3.65 -13.77
C PRO A 17 -15.60 -2.36 -13.85
N ALA A 18 -14.90 -1.26 -14.11
CA ALA A 18 -15.48 0.06 -14.39
C ALA A 18 -16.34 0.64 -13.25
N ALA A 19 -15.93 0.45 -12.01
CA ALA A 19 -16.57 1.08 -10.87
C ALA A 19 -15.62 1.98 -10.09
N GLY A 20 -16.19 3.03 -9.57
CA GLY A 20 -15.57 4.02 -8.72
C GLY A 20 -16.60 5.06 -8.31
N GLY A 21 -16.15 6.03 -7.55
CA GLY A 21 -17.04 7.10 -7.11
C GLY A 21 -16.27 8.37 -6.78
N VAL A 22 -17.02 9.43 -6.64
CA VAL A 22 -16.57 10.69 -6.09
C VAL A 22 -17.55 11.13 -5.02
N GLY A 23 -17.02 11.44 -3.85
CA GLY A 23 -17.76 12.06 -2.75
C GLY A 23 -17.23 13.45 -2.47
N GLY A 24 -17.99 14.28 -1.79
CA GLY A 24 -17.50 15.59 -1.46
C GLY A 24 -18.54 16.52 -0.83
N LYS A 25 -18.13 17.76 -0.61
CA LYS A 25 -18.99 18.78 -0.08
C LYS A 25 -20.22 18.98 -0.97
N LYS A 26 -21.36 19.23 -0.36
CA LYS A 26 -22.66 19.37 -1.04
C LYS A 26 -22.63 20.40 -2.17
N GLU A 27 -21.93 21.50 -1.99
CA GLU A 27 -21.81 22.57 -2.97
C GLU A 27 -21.19 22.10 -4.30
N TYR A 28 -20.22 21.18 -4.25
CA TYR A 28 -19.64 20.57 -5.46
C TYR A 28 -20.44 19.39 -5.96
N ALA A 29 -20.92 18.54 -5.08
CA ALA A 29 -21.71 17.36 -5.44
C ALA A 29 -23.02 17.74 -6.16
N GLN A 30 -23.64 18.87 -5.81
CA GLN A 30 -24.83 19.38 -6.48
C GLN A 30 -24.60 19.72 -7.96
N LEU A 31 -23.37 20.07 -8.34
CA LEU A 31 -23.05 20.34 -9.74
C LEU A 31 -23.08 19.08 -10.61
N MET A 32 -22.93 17.91 -9.98
CA MET A 32 -22.95 16.59 -10.61
C MET A 32 -24.32 15.93 -10.59
N ALA A 33 -25.25 16.46 -9.82
CA ALA A 33 -26.57 15.85 -9.65
C ALA A 33 -27.34 15.78 -10.96
N ALA A 34 -27.92 14.63 -11.25
CA ALA A 34 -28.81 14.44 -12.36
C ALA A 34 -30.14 15.21 -12.11
N GLY A 35 -30.74 15.75 -13.14
CA GLY A 35 -32.02 16.44 -13.08
C GLY A 35 -32.19 17.51 -14.14
N LEU A 36 -33.38 18.06 -14.25
CA LEU A 36 -33.72 19.12 -15.20
C LEU A 36 -32.86 20.36 -14.90
N ALA A 37 -32.24 20.90 -15.92
CA ALA A 37 -31.35 22.03 -15.81
C ALA A 37 -32.11 23.28 -15.32
N THR A 38 -31.67 23.83 -14.22
CA THR A 38 -32.18 25.08 -13.66
C THR A 38 -31.38 26.29 -14.11
N GLY A 39 -30.75 26.24 -15.30
CA GLY A 39 -29.94 27.33 -15.84
C GLY A 39 -28.59 27.55 -15.14
N LYS A 40 -28.22 26.72 -14.18
CA LYS A 40 -26.96 26.80 -13.46
C LYS A 40 -25.84 26.01 -14.14
N HIS A 41 -24.59 26.41 -13.95
CA HIS A 41 -23.43 25.64 -14.37
C HIS A 41 -23.48 24.23 -13.81
N ARG A 42 -23.10 23.23 -14.62
CA ARG A 42 -23.06 21.83 -14.25
C ARG A 42 -21.72 21.21 -14.62
N ALA A 43 -21.26 20.28 -13.81
CA ALA A 43 -20.19 19.38 -14.15
C ALA A 43 -20.77 18.18 -14.92
N TYR A 44 -20.21 17.87 -16.07
CA TYR A 44 -20.60 16.67 -16.82
C TYR A 44 -20.06 15.43 -16.09
N VAL A 45 -20.95 14.51 -15.79
CA VAL A 45 -20.62 13.18 -15.28
C VAL A 45 -21.21 12.16 -16.23
N GLY A 46 -20.35 11.45 -16.94
CA GLY A 46 -20.82 10.50 -17.92
C GLY A 46 -19.67 9.67 -18.52
N GLY A 47 -20.08 8.61 -19.16
CA GLY A 47 -19.24 7.65 -19.86
C GLY A 47 -20.07 6.39 -20.13
N THR A 48 -19.71 5.61 -21.11
CA THR A 48 -20.46 4.43 -21.53
C THR A 48 -20.76 3.45 -20.37
N LEU A 49 -19.83 3.35 -19.41
CA LEU A 49 -19.94 2.44 -18.26
C LEU A 49 -20.29 3.16 -16.95
N SER A 50 -20.55 4.47 -16.99
CA SER A 50 -20.93 5.22 -15.81
C SER A 50 -22.27 4.72 -15.25
N ALA A 51 -22.33 4.54 -13.93
CA ALA A 51 -23.48 4.01 -13.22
C ALA A 51 -23.99 2.66 -13.75
N ASN A 52 -23.10 1.82 -14.26
CA ASN A 52 -23.44 0.47 -14.70
C ASN A 52 -24.09 -0.31 -13.54
N PRO A 53 -25.31 -0.86 -13.71
CA PRO A 53 -26.04 -1.52 -12.63
C PRO A 53 -25.29 -2.69 -12.00
N LEU A 54 -24.56 -3.48 -12.79
CA LEU A 54 -23.80 -4.62 -12.27
C LEU A 54 -22.66 -4.16 -11.37
N SER A 55 -21.92 -3.14 -11.80
CA SER A 55 -20.83 -2.58 -10.98
C SER A 55 -21.36 -1.89 -9.72
N CYS A 56 -22.51 -1.22 -9.83
CA CYS A 56 -23.14 -0.57 -8.68
C CYS A 56 -23.61 -1.57 -7.64
N ILE A 57 -24.27 -2.66 -8.04
CA ILE A 57 -24.73 -3.68 -7.09
C ILE A 57 -23.58 -4.46 -6.48
N ALA A 58 -22.54 -4.78 -7.26
CA ALA A 58 -21.34 -5.42 -6.75
C ALA A 58 -20.64 -4.54 -5.71
N GLY A 59 -20.46 -3.25 -6.00
CA GLY A 59 -19.89 -2.29 -5.06
C GLY A 59 -20.74 -2.10 -3.81
N TYR A 60 -22.04 -1.97 -3.95
CA TYR A 60 -22.93 -1.88 -2.80
C TYR A 60 -22.82 -3.10 -1.88
N THR A 61 -22.83 -4.30 -2.47
CA THR A 61 -22.71 -5.55 -1.72
C THR A 61 -21.34 -5.65 -1.03
N ALA A 62 -20.25 -5.29 -1.73
CA ALA A 62 -18.92 -5.29 -1.17
C ALA A 62 -18.80 -4.32 0.01
N ILE A 63 -19.31 -3.09 -0.12
CA ILE A 63 -19.25 -2.09 0.96
C ILE A 63 -20.04 -2.57 2.18
N LYS A 64 -21.22 -3.15 1.96
CA LYS A 64 -22.03 -3.72 3.05
C LYS A 64 -21.34 -4.89 3.75
N GLU A 65 -20.65 -5.72 3.01
CA GLU A 65 -19.88 -6.83 3.58
C GLU A 65 -18.64 -6.34 4.35
N ILE A 66 -17.93 -5.34 3.83
CA ILE A 66 -16.82 -4.67 4.52
C ILE A 66 -17.28 -4.10 5.87
N GLU A 67 -18.45 -3.43 5.89
CA GLU A 67 -19.05 -2.88 7.11
C GLU A 67 -19.43 -4.01 8.09
N ARG A 68 -20.14 -5.03 7.61
CA ARG A 68 -20.62 -6.16 8.43
C ARG A 68 -19.50 -6.95 9.10
N THR A 69 -18.39 -7.13 8.40
CA THR A 69 -17.24 -7.94 8.88
C THR A 69 -16.17 -7.11 9.57
N ASN A 70 -16.34 -5.79 9.62
CA ASN A 70 -15.28 -4.87 10.06
C ASN A 70 -13.92 -5.14 9.37
N ALA A 71 -13.99 -5.40 8.05
CA ALA A 71 -12.86 -5.93 7.27
C ALA A 71 -11.62 -5.05 7.33
N CYS A 72 -11.78 -3.72 7.34
CA CYS A 72 -10.66 -2.78 7.39
C CYS A 72 -9.85 -2.92 8.68
N GLU A 73 -10.51 -3.09 9.81
CA GLU A 73 -9.85 -3.27 11.11
C GLU A 73 -9.19 -4.65 11.20
N VAL A 74 -9.87 -5.69 10.75
CA VAL A 74 -9.31 -7.06 10.74
C VAL A 74 -8.05 -7.10 9.88
N ALA A 75 -8.12 -6.59 8.65
CA ALA A 75 -6.97 -6.50 7.75
C ALA A 75 -5.84 -5.63 8.35
N GLY A 76 -6.20 -4.53 9.03
CA GLY A 76 -5.24 -3.66 9.71
C GLY A 76 -4.46 -4.38 10.80
N ARG A 77 -5.15 -5.14 11.67
CA ARG A 77 -4.48 -5.94 12.72
C ARG A 77 -3.51 -6.98 12.13
N MET A 78 -3.84 -7.59 10.99
CA MET A 78 -2.92 -8.50 10.30
C MET A 78 -1.73 -7.76 9.71
N GLY A 79 -1.94 -6.54 9.21
CA GLY A 79 -0.87 -5.65 8.77
C GLY A 79 0.08 -5.27 9.91
N ASP A 80 -0.46 -4.94 11.08
CA ASP A 80 0.35 -4.63 12.27
C ASP A 80 1.19 -5.85 12.68
N ARG A 81 0.57 -7.06 12.77
CA ARG A 81 1.28 -8.30 13.08
C ARG A 81 2.41 -8.59 12.10
N LEU A 82 2.14 -8.45 10.80
CA LEU A 82 3.15 -8.66 9.77
C LEU A 82 4.29 -7.65 9.90
N CYS A 83 3.98 -6.39 10.09
CA CYS A 83 4.97 -5.32 10.23
C CYS A 83 5.87 -5.52 11.44
N ASP A 84 5.29 -5.86 12.58
CA ASP A 84 6.07 -6.09 13.81
C ASP A 84 6.93 -7.35 13.73
N GLY A 85 6.43 -8.42 13.11
CA GLY A 85 7.22 -9.60 12.80
C GLY A 85 8.40 -9.31 11.87
N LEU A 86 8.18 -8.51 10.81
CA LEU A 86 9.24 -8.08 9.89
C LEU A 86 10.30 -7.25 10.63
N LYS A 87 9.93 -6.31 11.50
CA LYS A 87 10.87 -5.55 12.33
C LYS A 87 11.72 -6.47 13.21
N ALA A 88 11.09 -7.44 13.86
CA ALA A 88 11.82 -8.41 14.70
C ALA A 88 12.83 -9.24 13.88
N LEU A 89 12.48 -9.66 12.68
CA LEU A 89 13.40 -10.35 11.76
C LEU A 89 14.54 -9.44 11.28
N ILE A 90 14.24 -8.19 10.94
CA ILE A 90 15.22 -7.19 10.56
C ILE A 90 16.26 -7.02 11.67
N ASP A 91 15.81 -6.86 12.91
CA ASP A 91 16.67 -6.72 14.08
C ASP A 91 17.48 -7.99 14.34
N LYS A 92 16.83 -9.17 14.29
CA LYS A 92 17.48 -10.48 14.47
C LYS A 92 18.65 -10.71 13.54
N TYR A 93 18.50 -10.35 12.27
CA TYR A 93 19.54 -10.52 11.25
C TYR A 93 20.39 -9.25 11.06
N GLY A 94 20.09 -8.17 11.80
CA GLY A 94 20.78 -6.88 11.72
C GLY A 94 20.80 -6.31 10.30
N LEU A 95 19.71 -6.42 9.58
CA LEU A 95 19.59 -5.97 8.18
C LEU A 95 19.37 -4.45 8.11
N PRO A 96 19.88 -3.77 7.08
CA PRO A 96 19.62 -2.35 6.87
C PRO A 96 18.25 -2.10 6.24
N PHE A 97 17.24 -2.86 6.65
CA PHE A 97 15.89 -2.78 6.14
C PHE A 97 15.01 -1.94 7.05
N VAL A 98 13.92 -1.44 6.51
CA VAL A 98 12.91 -0.70 7.27
C VAL A 98 11.54 -1.27 6.94
N ALA A 99 10.78 -1.66 7.97
CA ALA A 99 9.39 -2.05 7.84
C ALA A 99 8.48 -1.03 8.55
N TYR A 100 7.41 -0.63 7.86
CA TYR A 100 6.38 0.23 8.41
C TYR A 100 5.03 -0.07 7.74
N ASN A 101 3.94 0.30 8.38
CA ASN A 101 2.61 0.09 7.82
C ASN A 101 1.65 1.24 8.12
N GLN A 102 0.60 1.28 7.34
CA GLN A 102 -0.61 2.02 7.62
C GLN A 102 -1.79 1.06 7.46
N GLY A 103 -2.26 0.53 8.58
CA GLY A 103 -3.27 -0.52 8.58
C GLY A 103 -2.83 -1.73 7.76
N SER A 104 -3.62 -2.12 6.79
CA SER A 104 -3.39 -3.30 5.93
C SER A 104 -2.31 -3.11 4.85
N ILE A 105 -1.72 -1.94 4.72
CA ILE A 105 -0.67 -1.67 3.74
C ILE A 105 0.67 -1.68 4.47
N VAL A 106 1.48 -2.70 4.21
CA VAL A 106 2.80 -2.88 4.81
C VAL A 106 3.87 -2.59 3.78
N HIS A 107 4.87 -1.82 4.16
CA HIS A 107 6.04 -1.53 3.37
C HIS A 107 7.27 -2.18 3.97
N LEU A 108 8.07 -2.81 3.12
CA LEU A 108 9.37 -3.36 3.45
C LEU A 108 10.40 -2.77 2.50
N GLU A 109 11.21 -1.87 3.00
CA GLU A 109 12.28 -1.21 2.24
C GLU A 109 13.61 -1.93 2.50
N CYS A 110 14.19 -2.48 1.44
CA CYS A 110 15.33 -3.38 1.54
C CYS A 110 16.70 -2.71 1.34
N THR A 111 16.76 -1.42 1.08
CA THR A 111 18.01 -0.74 0.74
C THR A 111 18.61 0.07 1.88
N GLY A 112 17.91 0.24 3.00
CA GLY A 112 18.28 1.18 4.06
C GLY A 112 18.17 2.66 3.65
N ALA A 113 17.79 2.95 2.39
CA ALA A 113 17.70 4.32 1.89
C ALA A 113 16.61 5.16 2.60
N MET A 114 15.70 4.51 3.30
CA MET A 114 14.60 5.14 4.04
C MET A 114 14.80 5.12 5.58
N SER A 115 15.97 4.70 6.05
CA SER A 115 16.30 4.83 7.49
C SER A 115 16.64 6.29 7.81
N PHE A 116 15.61 7.09 8.07
CA PHE A 116 15.77 8.47 8.50
C PHE A 116 15.95 8.50 10.01
N ASP A 117 17.12 8.94 10.46
CA ASP A 117 17.31 9.35 11.85
C ASP A 117 16.73 10.76 12.02
N PHE A 118 15.54 10.84 12.59
CA PHE A 118 14.87 12.11 12.87
C PHE A 118 15.48 12.88 14.06
N SER A 119 16.46 12.28 14.76
CA SER A 119 17.02 12.86 16.01
C SER A 119 18.13 13.86 15.77
N SER A 120 18.63 14.05 14.55
CA SER A 120 19.79 14.91 14.30
C SER A 120 19.67 15.76 13.02
N MET A 121 20.45 16.85 12.98
CA MET A 121 20.68 17.70 11.79
C MET A 121 21.22 16.91 10.57
N SER A 122 21.48 15.62 10.73
CA SER A 122 21.82 14.66 9.68
C SER A 122 20.66 14.45 8.69
N PHE A 123 19.41 14.65 9.12
CA PHE A 123 18.23 14.56 8.26
C PHE A 123 18.30 15.49 7.05
N ILE A 124 18.66 16.77 7.27
CA ILE A 124 18.77 17.76 6.18
C ILE A 124 19.91 17.38 5.23
N LYS A 125 21.03 16.89 5.74
CA LYS A 125 22.16 16.43 4.91
C LYS A 125 21.80 15.14 4.15
N SER A 126 21.06 14.22 4.77
CA SER A 126 20.60 12.99 4.10
C SER A 126 19.53 13.30 3.04
N ALA A 127 18.58 14.19 3.30
CA ALA A 127 17.59 14.62 2.32
C ALA A 127 18.21 15.37 1.13
N MET A 128 19.19 16.22 1.39
CA MET A 128 19.98 16.89 0.34
C MET A 128 20.89 15.91 -0.42
N GLY A 129 21.39 14.86 0.24
CA GLY A 129 22.15 13.78 -0.38
C GLY A 129 21.26 12.96 -1.33
N LEU A 130 20.03 12.63 -0.92
CA LEU A 130 19.03 11.90 -1.74
C LEU A 130 18.73 12.62 -3.07
N LEU A 131 18.64 13.95 -3.04
CA LEU A 131 18.39 14.77 -4.25
C LEU A 131 19.57 14.79 -5.23
N LYS A 132 20.76 14.45 -4.79
CA LYS A 132 21.99 14.44 -5.61
C LYS A 132 22.31 13.10 -6.27
N HIS A 133 21.70 12.00 -5.83
CA HIS A 133 22.09 10.65 -6.26
C HIS A 133 21.01 9.97 -7.09
N LYS A 134 20.97 10.25 -8.39
CA LYS A 134 20.23 9.40 -9.37
C LYS A 134 20.62 7.92 -9.21
N ASP A 135 21.86 7.65 -8.90
CA ASP A 135 22.40 6.30 -8.73
C ASP A 135 21.74 5.54 -7.57
N MET A 136 21.36 6.22 -6.48
CA MET A 136 20.63 5.58 -5.38
C MET A 136 19.25 5.08 -5.78
N MET A 137 18.57 5.74 -6.70
CA MET A 137 17.27 5.28 -7.19
C MET A 137 17.37 4.00 -8.03
N TYR A 138 18.44 3.88 -8.83
CA TYR A 138 18.69 2.66 -9.61
C TYR A 138 19.07 1.50 -8.68
N VAL A 139 19.95 1.74 -7.72
CA VAL A 139 20.33 0.74 -6.70
C VAL A 139 19.09 0.27 -5.92
N ARG A 140 18.24 1.20 -5.49
CA ARG A 140 17.00 0.88 -4.80
C ARG A 140 16.09 0.01 -5.67
N LYS A 141 15.91 0.37 -6.94
CA LYS A 141 15.08 -0.40 -7.86
C LYS A 141 15.63 -1.82 -8.06
N ASP A 142 16.91 -1.96 -8.34
CA ASP A 142 17.56 -3.26 -8.53
C ASP A 142 17.45 -4.14 -7.27
N SER A 143 17.71 -3.59 -6.10
CA SER A 143 17.57 -4.31 -4.83
C SER A 143 16.11 -4.76 -4.58
N MET A 144 15.13 -3.90 -4.86
CA MET A 144 13.72 -4.25 -4.71
C MET A 144 13.29 -5.34 -5.69
N GLU A 145 13.79 -5.31 -6.93
CA GLU A 145 13.49 -6.35 -7.94
C GLU A 145 14.10 -7.70 -7.53
N ARG A 146 15.36 -7.71 -7.07
CA ARG A 146 16.05 -8.94 -6.59
C ARG A 146 15.37 -9.51 -5.35
N MET A 147 15.07 -8.67 -4.37
CA MET A 147 14.37 -9.11 -3.17
C MET A 147 12.97 -9.59 -3.48
N GLY A 148 12.24 -8.90 -4.37
CA GLY A 148 10.92 -9.34 -4.84
C GLY A 148 10.97 -10.71 -5.52
N ALA A 149 11.99 -10.99 -6.30
CA ALA A 149 12.20 -12.31 -6.91
C ALA A 149 12.51 -13.38 -5.84
N ALA A 150 13.34 -13.06 -4.84
CA ALA A 150 13.64 -13.97 -3.74
C ALA A 150 12.40 -14.27 -2.89
N TYR A 151 11.57 -13.26 -2.60
CA TYR A 151 10.29 -13.44 -1.91
C TYR A 151 9.36 -14.35 -2.72
N MET A 152 9.23 -14.09 -4.02
CA MET A 152 8.38 -14.90 -4.90
C MET A 152 8.84 -16.35 -4.97
N ALA A 153 10.16 -16.60 -5.02
CA ALA A 153 10.73 -17.94 -4.99
C ALA A 153 10.42 -18.68 -3.68
N ASN A 154 10.14 -17.96 -2.60
CA ASN A 154 9.72 -18.51 -1.30
C ASN A 154 8.21 -18.42 -1.08
N GLY A 155 7.43 -18.20 -2.13
CA GLY A 155 5.96 -18.20 -2.08
C GLY A 155 5.33 -16.93 -1.51
N ILE A 156 6.07 -15.80 -1.47
CA ILE A 156 5.56 -14.51 -1.01
C ILE A 156 5.42 -13.58 -2.22
N VAL A 157 4.20 -13.11 -2.46
CA VAL A 157 3.94 -12.14 -3.54
C VAL A 157 3.95 -10.73 -2.98
N THR A 158 4.84 -9.90 -3.51
CA THR A 158 4.94 -8.49 -3.17
C THR A 158 4.62 -7.60 -4.37
N LEU A 159 4.07 -6.42 -4.14
CA LEU A 159 3.95 -5.42 -5.19
C LEU A 159 5.26 -4.63 -5.29
N ALA A 160 5.91 -4.72 -6.46
CA ALA A 160 7.17 -4.07 -6.76
C ALA A 160 8.29 -4.35 -5.73
N GLY A 161 8.31 -5.55 -5.13
CA GLY A 161 9.34 -5.99 -4.20
C GLY A 161 9.32 -5.33 -2.81
N SER A 162 8.38 -4.43 -2.55
CA SER A 162 8.40 -3.64 -1.30
C SER A 162 7.05 -3.49 -0.60
N ARG A 163 5.94 -3.73 -1.27
CA ARG A 163 4.60 -3.54 -0.71
C ARG A 163 3.87 -4.85 -0.55
N LEU A 164 3.27 -5.01 0.61
CA LEU A 164 2.45 -6.15 1.01
C LEU A 164 1.07 -5.62 1.42
N TYR A 165 0.07 -6.40 1.17
CA TYR A 165 -1.30 -6.06 1.53
C TYR A 165 -1.90 -7.21 2.31
N THR A 166 -2.47 -6.90 3.46
CA THR A 166 -3.27 -7.85 4.22
C THR A 166 -4.75 -7.63 3.97
N SER A 167 -5.54 -8.65 4.19
CA SER A 167 -6.96 -8.70 3.90
C SER A 167 -7.74 -9.36 5.01
N LEU A 168 -9.06 -9.43 4.84
CA LEU A 168 -9.94 -10.19 5.75
C LEU A 168 -9.66 -11.70 5.72
N ALA A 169 -9.08 -12.20 4.62
CA ALA A 169 -8.78 -13.63 4.47
C ALA A 169 -7.49 -14.07 5.18
N ASP A 170 -6.65 -13.12 5.56
CA ASP A 170 -5.40 -13.42 6.25
C ASP A 170 -5.69 -13.69 7.73
N THR A 171 -5.29 -14.87 8.19
CA THR A 171 -5.35 -15.26 9.61
C THR A 171 -3.99 -15.06 10.28
N PRO A 172 -3.91 -15.05 11.62
CA PRO A 172 -2.62 -15.03 12.31
C PRO A 172 -1.65 -16.10 11.84
N GLU A 173 -2.15 -17.32 11.56
CA GLU A 173 -1.34 -18.46 11.12
C GLU A 173 -0.75 -18.21 9.71
N ILE A 174 -1.52 -17.61 8.81
CA ILE A 174 -1.04 -17.22 7.47
C ILE A 174 0.06 -16.15 7.59
N ILE A 175 -0.11 -15.19 8.49
CA ILE A 175 0.91 -14.16 8.73
C ILE A 175 2.18 -14.78 9.33
N ASP A 176 2.04 -15.71 10.27
CA ASP A 176 3.18 -16.39 10.88
C ASP A 176 3.94 -17.24 9.84
N GLU A 177 3.23 -17.99 8.99
CA GLU A 177 3.84 -18.70 7.87
C GLU A 177 4.56 -17.73 6.90
N ALA A 178 3.95 -16.58 6.61
CA ALA A 178 4.61 -15.58 5.77
C ALA A 178 5.92 -15.08 6.41
N LEU A 179 5.91 -14.85 7.72
CA LEU A 179 7.12 -14.44 8.46
C LEU A 179 8.21 -15.51 8.44
N GLU A 180 7.85 -16.80 8.57
CA GLU A 180 8.82 -17.90 8.42
C GLU A 180 9.46 -17.89 7.03
N ARG A 181 8.67 -17.67 5.99
CA ARG A 181 9.16 -17.58 4.60
C ARG A 181 10.05 -16.34 4.39
N PHE A 182 9.72 -15.19 4.99
CA PHE A 182 10.60 -14.01 5.01
C PHE A 182 11.90 -14.31 5.72
N GLU A 183 11.84 -15.03 6.84
CA GLU A 183 13.03 -15.42 7.58
C GLU A 183 13.98 -16.27 6.75
N GLU A 184 13.47 -17.23 5.97
CA GLU A 184 14.31 -18.03 5.06
C GLU A 184 15.05 -17.14 4.07
N VAL A 185 14.39 -16.13 3.49
CA VAL A 185 15.06 -15.19 2.60
C VAL A 185 16.10 -14.37 3.36
N PHE A 186 15.76 -13.85 4.54
CA PHE A 186 16.65 -12.97 5.31
C PHE A 186 17.94 -13.66 5.80
N LYS A 187 17.90 -14.96 6.06
CA LYS A 187 19.09 -15.78 6.37
C LYS A 187 20.16 -15.71 5.27
N HIS A 188 19.75 -15.55 4.03
CA HIS A 188 20.64 -15.57 2.87
C HIS A 188 21.02 -14.17 2.37
N VAL A 189 20.50 -13.11 2.98
CA VAL A 189 20.87 -11.74 2.62
C VAL A 189 22.31 -11.46 3.07
N LYS A 190 23.17 -11.16 2.10
CA LYS A 190 24.55 -10.75 2.35
C LYS A 190 24.63 -9.24 2.49
N LYS A 191 25.32 -8.78 3.53
CA LYS A 191 25.68 -7.37 3.69
C LYS A 191 26.94 -7.09 2.88
N THR A 192 26.94 -6.04 2.09
CA THR A 192 28.16 -5.51 1.49
C THR A 192 28.74 -4.42 2.38
N ASP A 193 30.03 -4.13 2.23
CA ASP A 193 30.72 -3.06 2.98
C ASP A 193 30.11 -1.67 2.77
N LYS A 194 29.27 -1.51 1.77
CA LYS A 194 28.54 -0.27 1.48
C LYS A 194 27.08 -0.27 1.97
N GLY A 195 26.66 -1.29 2.73
CA GLY A 195 25.28 -1.44 3.19
C GLY A 195 24.29 -1.80 2.08
N LEU A 196 24.77 -2.10 0.89
CA LEU A 196 23.97 -2.52 -0.26
C LEU A 196 23.96 -4.05 -0.32
N LEU A 197 22.83 -4.59 -0.77
CA LEU A 197 22.73 -6.04 -1.01
C LEU A 197 23.59 -6.45 -2.20
N ALA A 198 24.32 -7.53 -2.05
CA ALA A 198 25.12 -8.15 -3.11
C ALA A 198 24.24 -9.13 -3.92
#